data_a89e52781a27e05623e28d2d9bf3cc56
#
_entry.id   a89e52781a27e05623e28d2d9bf3cc56
#
_cell.length_a   1.000
_cell.length_b   1.000
_cell.length_c   1.000
_cell.angle_alpha   90.00
_cell.angle_beta   90.00
_cell.angle_gamma   90.00
#
_symmetry.space_group_name_H-M   'P 1'
#
loop_
_entity.id
_entity.type
_entity.pdbx_description
1 polymer ?
#
loop_
_entity_poly.entity_id
_entity_poly.type
_entity_poly.pdbx_seq_one_letter_code
_entity_poly.pdbx_strand_id
1 'polypeptide(L)'
;ILSNFKEGMSVLEYFISTHGARKGLADTALKAADAGYLTRRLVDVSHDVIITEEDCGTLRGLMCTALKNGDEVISSLYERILGRVSVHDIIHPTTGKRICAAGEEITEAKAQEIEESPIEMVEIRSVLTCESKKGVCMKCYGRNLATSRMVQKGEAVGVIAAQSIGEPGTQLTLRTFHAGGVASNAAANAMIRAKYDARIEFDELRTVDITDEDNKKAMVVVSRLTEIRFVDPTTGIVLLTQDVPYGSKLYFKENDL
;
A
#
# COMPACT_ATOMS: atom_id res chain seq x y z
N ILE A 1 -17.52 -31.94 10.28
CA ILE A 1 -17.06 -32.85 9.20
C ILE A 1 -15.60 -33.17 9.49
N LEU A 2 -15.27 -34.43 9.66
CA LEU A 2 -13.92 -34.90 9.98
C LEU A 2 -13.24 -35.55 8.76
N SER A 3 -14.02 -36.13 7.86
CA SER A 3 -13.55 -36.77 6.64
C SER A 3 -13.38 -35.77 5.47
N ASN A 4 -12.55 -36.11 4.51
CA ASN A 4 -12.32 -35.37 3.27
C ASN A 4 -12.86 -36.14 2.06
N PHE A 5 -12.97 -35.49 0.90
CA PHE A 5 -13.48 -36.11 -0.32
C PHE A 5 -12.60 -37.27 -0.82
N LYS A 6 -11.30 -37.27 -0.54
CA LYS A 6 -10.37 -38.31 -0.99
C LYS A 6 -10.55 -39.60 -0.20
N GLU A 7 -10.82 -39.48 1.11
CA GLU A 7 -11.04 -40.61 2.02
C GLU A 7 -12.47 -41.16 1.94
N GLY A 8 -13.38 -40.33 1.43
CA GLY A 8 -14.82 -40.59 1.39
C GLY A 8 -15.55 -40.00 2.60
N MET A 9 -16.75 -39.58 2.35
CA MET A 9 -17.64 -38.95 3.37
C MET A 9 -18.83 -39.83 3.64
N SER A 10 -19.31 -39.83 4.88
CA SER A 10 -20.61 -40.44 5.21
C SER A 10 -21.76 -39.67 4.54
N VAL A 11 -22.90 -40.31 4.35
CA VAL A 11 -24.08 -39.68 3.74
C VAL A 11 -24.49 -38.42 4.51
N LEU A 12 -24.41 -38.45 5.83
CA LEU A 12 -24.74 -37.34 6.69
C LEU A 12 -23.76 -36.16 6.53
N GLU A 13 -22.47 -36.45 6.48
CA GLU A 13 -21.45 -35.41 6.27
C GLU A 13 -21.55 -34.75 4.89
N TYR A 14 -21.85 -35.55 3.85
CA TYR A 14 -22.13 -35.04 2.52
C TYR A 14 -23.34 -34.09 2.53
N PHE A 15 -24.46 -34.52 3.15
CA PHE A 15 -25.66 -33.70 3.27
C PHE A 15 -25.38 -32.38 4.00
N ILE A 16 -24.63 -32.39 5.09
CA ILE A 16 -24.21 -31.17 5.81
C ILE A 16 -23.35 -30.28 4.93
N SER A 17 -22.43 -30.85 4.17
CA SER A 17 -21.53 -30.10 3.27
C SER A 17 -22.28 -29.35 2.18
N THR A 18 -23.42 -29.89 1.71
CA THR A 18 -24.25 -29.21 0.68
C THR A 18 -24.91 -27.94 1.19
N HIS A 19 -25.18 -27.80 2.49
CA HIS A 19 -25.70 -26.56 3.08
C HIS A 19 -24.63 -25.44 2.98
N GLY A 20 -23.39 -25.77 3.30
CA GLY A 20 -22.25 -24.84 3.14
C GLY A 20 -22.06 -24.39 1.68
N ALA A 21 -22.11 -25.35 0.75
CA ALA A 21 -21.98 -25.07 -0.67
C ALA A 21 -23.12 -24.15 -1.17
N ARG A 22 -24.37 -24.41 -0.81
CA ARG A 22 -25.52 -23.59 -1.19
C ARG A 22 -25.41 -22.17 -0.62
N LYS A 23 -25.07 -22.05 0.68
CA LYS A 23 -24.85 -20.74 1.31
C LYS A 23 -23.73 -19.97 0.60
N GLY A 24 -22.67 -20.66 0.24
CA GLY A 24 -21.56 -20.10 -0.52
C GLY A 24 -21.95 -19.57 -1.88
N LEU A 25 -22.71 -20.31 -2.66
CA LEU A 25 -23.21 -19.88 -3.96
C LEU A 25 -24.13 -18.64 -3.85
N ALA A 26 -25.03 -18.61 -2.86
CA ALA A 26 -25.90 -17.47 -2.62
C ALA A 26 -25.10 -16.22 -2.23
N ASP A 27 -24.12 -16.34 -1.34
CA ASP A 27 -23.25 -15.22 -0.91
C ASP A 27 -22.43 -14.67 -2.07
N THR A 28 -21.88 -15.55 -2.93
CA THR A 28 -21.15 -15.15 -4.15
C THR A 28 -22.03 -14.33 -5.09
N ALA A 29 -23.28 -14.78 -5.32
CA ALA A 29 -24.22 -14.08 -6.20
C ALA A 29 -24.55 -12.67 -5.68
N LEU A 30 -24.77 -12.51 -4.38
CA LEU A 30 -25.04 -11.21 -3.75
C LEU A 30 -23.81 -10.28 -3.83
N LYS A 31 -22.63 -10.77 -3.51
CA LYS A 31 -21.39 -9.99 -3.58
C LYS A 31 -21.01 -9.57 -5.01
N ALA A 32 -21.35 -10.39 -6.02
CA ALA A 32 -21.12 -10.02 -7.42
C ALA A 32 -21.94 -8.78 -7.82
N ALA A 33 -23.17 -8.65 -7.32
CA ALA A 33 -23.99 -7.46 -7.53
C ALA A 33 -23.36 -6.20 -6.90
N ASP A 34 -22.85 -6.32 -5.67
CA ASP A 34 -22.16 -5.21 -4.98
C ASP A 34 -20.88 -4.76 -5.72
N ALA A 35 -20.08 -5.72 -6.20
CA ALA A 35 -18.90 -5.43 -7.01
C ALA A 35 -19.24 -4.74 -8.34
N GLY A 36 -20.32 -5.18 -9.01
CA GLY A 36 -20.81 -4.54 -10.22
C GLY A 36 -21.31 -3.11 -9.98
N TYR A 37 -22.03 -2.89 -8.90
CA TYR A 37 -22.49 -1.56 -8.50
C TYR A 37 -21.33 -0.63 -8.14
N LEU A 38 -20.32 -1.12 -7.42
CA LEU A 38 -19.10 -0.35 -7.14
C LEU A 38 -18.39 0.08 -8.41
N THR A 39 -18.21 -0.86 -9.36
CA THR A 39 -17.55 -0.57 -10.65
C THR A 39 -18.30 0.50 -11.41
N ARG A 40 -19.63 0.41 -11.49
CA ARG A 40 -20.46 1.42 -12.15
C ARG A 40 -20.28 2.79 -11.52
N ARG A 41 -20.32 2.89 -10.19
CA ARG A 41 -20.11 4.17 -9.48
C ARG A 41 -18.72 4.75 -9.71
N LEU A 42 -17.69 3.90 -9.74
CA LEU A 42 -16.33 4.34 -10.05
C LEU A 42 -16.25 4.92 -11.47
N VAL A 43 -16.86 4.26 -12.44
CA VAL A 43 -16.92 4.77 -13.82
C VAL A 43 -17.68 6.09 -13.88
N ASP A 44 -18.84 6.20 -13.25
CA ASP A 44 -19.68 7.42 -13.24
C ASP A 44 -18.93 8.64 -12.66
N VAL A 45 -18.03 8.42 -11.67
CA VAL A 45 -17.24 9.51 -11.06
C VAL A 45 -15.98 9.83 -11.87
N SER A 46 -15.40 8.84 -12.54
CA SER A 46 -14.08 9.01 -13.17
C SER A 46 -14.12 9.18 -14.70
N HIS A 47 -15.28 9.06 -15.35
CA HIS A 47 -15.38 9.11 -16.82
C HIS A 47 -14.89 10.43 -17.43
N ASP A 48 -14.97 11.54 -16.67
CA ASP A 48 -14.51 12.86 -17.10
C ASP A 48 -12.97 13.03 -17.00
N VAL A 49 -12.27 12.08 -16.38
CA VAL A 49 -10.82 12.12 -16.26
C VAL A 49 -10.17 11.61 -17.54
N ILE A 50 -9.89 12.54 -18.43
CA ILE A 50 -9.31 12.30 -19.77
C ILE A 50 -7.99 13.05 -19.87
N ILE A 51 -7.07 12.58 -20.69
CA ILE A 51 -5.84 13.33 -21.02
C ILE A 51 -6.18 14.50 -21.94
N THR A 52 -6.08 15.72 -21.43
CA THR A 52 -6.52 16.93 -22.15
C THR A 52 -5.38 17.74 -22.74
N GLU A 53 -4.22 17.76 -22.09
CA GLU A 53 -3.07 18.58 -22.48
C GLU A 53 -1.75 17.80 -22.32
N GLU A 54 -0.70 18.29 -22.95
CA GLU A 54 0.61 17.65 -22.89
C GLU A 54 1.31 17.90 -21.54
N ASP A 55 1.29 19.14 -21.09
CA ASP A 55 1.97 19.56 -19.86
C ASP A 55 1.19 20.67 -19.15
N CYS A 56 0.87 20.47 -17.88
CA CYS A 56 0.23 21.50 -17.06
C CYS A 56 1.23 22.48 -16.41
N GLY A 57 2.54 22.24 -16.56
CA GLY A 57 3.58 23.09 -16.03
C GLY A 57 3.75 23.09 -14.51
N THR A 58 3.12 22.15 -13.78
CA THR A 58 3.27 22.08 -12.31
C THR A 58 4.71 21.78 -11.91
N LEU A 59 5.16 22.44 -10.84
CA LEU A 59 6.43 22.17 -10.15
C LEU A 59 6.25 21.25 -8.94
N ARG A 60 5.01 20.84 -8.66
CA ARG A 60 4.70 19.95 -7.55
C ARG A 60 4.82 18.51 -7.99
N GLY A 61 5.54 17.72 -7.22
CA GLY A 61 5.71 16.29 -7.43
C GLY A 61 5.26 15.47 -6.24
N LEU A 62 5.49 14.19 -6.34
CA LEU A 62 5.34 13.22 -5.29
C LEU A 62 6.71 12.57 -5.04
N MET A 63 7.18 12.60 -3.80
CA MET A 63 8.42 11.92 -3.41
C MET A 63 8.18 10.41 -3.42
N CYS A 64 8.93 9.69 -4.24
CA CYS A 64 8.92 8.24 -4.34
C CYS A 64 10.17 7.65 -3.71
N THR A 65 9.95 6.69 -2.80
CA THR A 65 10.97 5.84 -2.19
C THR A 65 10.62 4.38 -2.43
N ALA A 66 11.53 3.45 -2.22
CA ALA A 66 11.20 2.03 -2.20
C ALA A 66 10.16 1.74 -1.10
N LEU A 67 9.15 0.94 -1.41
CA LEU A 67 8.14 0.52 -0.42
C LEU A 67 8.69 -0.65 0.37
N LYS A 68 8.92 -0.44 1.66
CA LYS A 68 9.44 -1.45 2.57
C LYS A 68 8.43 -1.77 3.66
N ASN A 69 8.39 -3.03 4.08
CA ASN A 69 7.65 -3.46 5.26
C ASN A 69 8.66 -4.08 6.25
N GLY A 70 9.14 -3.26 7.18
CA GLY A 70 10.31 -3.62 7.99
C GLY A 70 11.56 -3.73 7.10
N ASP A 71 12.20 -4.90 7.09
CA ASP A 71 13.41 -5.16 6.30
C ASP A 71 13.11 -5.70 4.88
N GLU A 72 11.86 -6.05 4.59
CA GLU A 72 11.45 -6.60 3.29
C GLU A 72 11.05 -5.50 2.33
N VAL A 73 11.64 -5.48 1.14
CA VAL A 73 11.27 -4.58 0.05
C VAL A 73 10.07 -5.17 -0.69
N ILE A 74 8.89 -4.56 -0.55
CA ILE A 74 7.67 -4.98 -1.25
C ILE A 74 7.70 -4.53 -2.71
N SER A 75 8.15 -3.30 -2.97
CA SER A 75 8.28 -2.74 -4.31
C SER A 75 9.51 -1.87 -4.37
N SER A 76 10.38 -2.12 -5.35
CA SER A 76 11.63 -1.40 -5.52
C SER A 76 11.39 0.04 -5.99
N LEU A 77 12.39 0.90 -5.86
CA LEU A 77 12.32 2.26 -6.39
C LEU A 77 12.15 2.22 -7.92
N TYR A 78 12.83 1.29 -8.60
CA TYR A 78 12.73 1.05 -10.04
C TYR A 78 11.27 0.88 -10.48
N GLU A 79 10.54 -0.04 -9.86
CA GLU A 79 9.14 -0.33 -10.22
C GLU A 79 8.21 0.87 -10.03
N ARG A 80 8.50 1.70 -9.03
CA ARG A 80 7.66 2.84 -8.68
C ARG A 80 7.88 4.06 -9.56
N ILE A 81 9.08 4.24 -10.10
CA ILE A 81 9.44 5.39 -10.94
C ILE A 81 9.36 5.09 -12.44
N LEU A 82 9.35 3.82 -12.83
CA LEU A 82 9.33 3.41 -14.23
C LEU A 82 8.14 4.01 -14.99
N GLY A 83 8.42 4.67 -16.12
CA GLY A 83 7.40 5.31 -16.96
C GLY A 83 6.76 6.57 -16.35
N ARG A 84 7.30 7.07 -15.24
CA ARG A 84 6.92 8.38 -14.67
C ARG A 84 7.79 9.49 -15.24
N VAL A 85 7.37 10.72 -15.06
CA VAL A 85 8.11 11.92 -15.48
C VAL A 85 8.74 12.55 -14.26
N SER A 86 10.03 12.88 -14.34
CA SER A 86 10.73 13.56 -13.27
C SER A 86 10.31 15.03 -13.15
N VAL A 87 10.22 15.55 -11.92
CA VAL A 87 9.98 16.98 -11.67
C VAL A 87 11.27 17.77 -11.83
N HIS A 88 12.36 17.27 -11.27
CA HIS A 88 13.67 17.91 -11.26
C HIS A 88 14.71 17.07 -12.01
N ASP A 89 15.85 17.67 -12.33
CA ASP A 89 16.99 16.94 -12.86
C ASP A 89 17.47 15.90 -11.84
N ILE A 90 17.56 14.65 -12.27
CA ILE A 90 18.12 13.56 -11.46
C ILE A 90 19.60 13.45 -11.79
N ILE A 91 20.44 13.75 -10.79
CA ILE A 91 21.89 13.76 -10.92
C ILE A 91 22.47 12.63 -10.09
N HIS A 92 23.36 11.84 -10.67
CA HIS A 92 24.07 10.77 -9.95
C HIS A 92 25.01 11.40 -8.90
N PRO A 93 24.84 11.09 -7.60
CA PRO A 93 25.56 11.81 -6.53
C PRO A 93 27.06 11.62 -6.55
N THR A 94 27.57 10.49 -7.05
CA THR A 94 29.00 10.18 -7.07
C THR A 94 29.69 10.69 -8.35
N THR A 95 29.02 10.55 -9.51
CA THR A 95 29.64 10.89 -10.82
C THR A 95 29.28 12.28 -11.29
N GLY A 96 28.29 12.96 -10.70
CA GLY A 96 27.76 14.24 -11.15
C GLY A 96 27.08 14.20 -12.53
N LYS A 97 26.93 13.01 -13.12
CA LYS A 97 26.26 12.83 -14.41
C LYS A 97 24.75 12.99 -14.24
N ARG A 98 24.12 13.75 -15.14
CA ARG A 98 22.64 13.83 -15.19
C ARG A 98 22.09 12.57 -15.83
N ILE A 99 21.29 11.80 -15.06
CA ILE A 99 20.60 10.57 -15.50
C ILE A 99 19.32 10.92 -16.25
N CYS A 100 18.51 11.83 -15.69
CA CYS A 100 17.25 12.25 -16.27
C CYS A 100 17.08 13.76 -16.15
N ALA A 101 16.57 14.42 -17.19
CA ALA A 101 16.26 15.84 -17.16
C ALA A 101 14.87 16.09 -16.55
N ALA A 102 14.66 17.30 -16.02
CA ALA A 102 13.36 17.74 -15.56
C ALA A 102 12.31 17.67 -16.68
N GLY A 103 11.13 17.11 -16.38
CA GLY A 103 10.07 16.95 -17.37
C GLY A 103 10.29 15.84 -18.41
N GLU A 104 11.31 15.01 -18.24
CA GLU A 104 11.60 13.86 -19.11
C GLU A 104 11.07 12.55 -18.50
N GLU A 105 10.67 11.60 -19.36
CA GLU A 105 10.22 10.27 -18.96
C GLU A 105 11.40 9.44 -18.43
N ILE A 106 11.19 8.77 -17.32
CA ILE A 106 12.12 7.80 -16.75
C ILE A 106 11.91 6.46 -17.46
N THR A 107 12.77 6.18 -18.44
CA THR A 107 12.76 4.91 -19.18
C THR A 107 13.38 3.78 -18.36
N GLU A 108 13.27 2.54 -18.85
CA GLU A 108 13.80 1.34 -18.18
C GLU A 108 15.30 1.48 -17.86
N ALA A 109 16.11 1.94 -18.86
CA ALA A 109 17.55 2.12 -18.67
C ALA A 109 17.88 3.18 -17.61
N LYS A 110 17.13 4.29 -17.58
CA LYS A 110 17.31 5.35 -16.58
C LYS A 110 16.86 4.91 -15.19
N ALA A 111 15.77 4.19 -15.11
CA ALA A 111 15.25 3.66 -13.84
C ALA A 111 16.23 2.65 -13.24
N GLN A 112 16.87 1.82 -14.05
CA GLN A 112 17.92 0.90 -13.62
C GLN A 112 19.18 1.65 -13.14
N GLU A 113 19.64 2.68 -13.89
CA GLU A 113 20.77 3.51 -13.47
C GLU A 113 20.50 4.24 -12.14
N ILE A 114 19.23 4.64 -11.89
CA ILE A 114 18.82 5.25 -10.61
C ILE A 114 18.88 4.21 -9.47
N GLU A 115 18.38 2.98 -9.68
CA GLU A 115 18.39 1.94 -8.66
C GLU A 115 19.78 1.43 -8.30
N GLU A 116 20.70 1.39 -9.27
CA GLU A 116 22.11 1.07 -9.05
C GLU A 116 22.89 2.21 -8.37
N SER A 117 22.35 3.43 -8.38
CA SER A 117 22.92 4.60 -7.71
C SER A 117 22.49 4.67 -6.24
N PRO A 118 23.21 5.41 -5.37
CA PRO A 118 22.82 5.62 -3.97
C PRO A 118 21.65 6.60 -3.79
N ILE A 119 20.75 6.71 -4.77
CA ILE A 119 19.57 7.57 -4.72
C ILE A 119 18.44 6.79 -4.05
N GLU A 120 18.00 7.23 -2.88
CA GLU A 120 16.92 6.57 -2.14
C GLU A 120 15.53 7.14 -2.47
N MET A 121 15.46 8.37 -2.95
CA MET A 121 14.20 9.04 -3.24
C MET A 121 14.27 9.88 -4.51
N VAL A 122 13.18 9.88 -5.26
CA VAL A 122 13.02 10.65 -6.51
C VAL A 122 11.68 11.38 -6.49
N GLU A 123 11.69 12.65 -6.89
CA GLU A 123 10.45 13.42 -7.06
C GLU A 123 9.91 13.24 -8.47
N ILE A 124 8.73 12.64 -8.56
CA ILE A 124 8.04 12.35 -9.83
C ILE A 124 6.76 13.15 -9.97
N ARG A 125 6.36 13.40 -11.20
CA ARG A 125 5.03 13.97 -11.51
C ARG A 125 3.94 12.94 -11.22
N SER A 126 2.81 13.42 -10.68
CA SER A 126 1.68 12.58 -10.31
C SER A 126 0.37 13.20 -10.78
N VAL A 127 -0.62 12.35 -11.01
CA VAL A 127 -2.01 12.76 -11.26
C VAL A 127 -2.58 13.57 -10.08
N LEU A 128 -2.16 13.24 -8.85
CA LEU A 128 -2.61 13.90 -7.62
C LEU A 128 -2.15 15.37 -7.49
N THR A 129 -1.06 15.72 -8.14
CA THR A 129 -0.46 17.05 -8.11
C THR A 129 -0.65 17.81 -9.44
N CYS A 130 -1.44 17.25 -10.36
CA CYS A 130 -1.71 17.86 -11.66
C CYS A 130 -2.54 19.12 -11.51
N GLU A 131 -2.13 20.22 -12.17
CA GLU A 131 -2.80 21.53 -12.15
C GLU A 131 -3.66 21.79 -13.40
N SER A 132 -3.93 20.74 -14.19
CA SER A 132 -4.86 20.82 -15.31
C SER A 132 -6.28 21.17 -14.84
N LYS A 133 -6.94 22.11 -15.53
CA LYS A 133 -8.30 22.56 -15.17
C LYS A 133 -9.37 21.50 -15.40
N LYS A 134 -9.18 20.64 -16.40
CA LYS A 134 -10.07 19.53 -16.73
C LYS A 134 -9.22 18.32 -17.07
N GLY A 135 -9.57 17.16 -16.52
CA GLY A 135 -8.80 15.94 -16.76
C GLY A 135 -7.39 15.98 -16.19
N VAL A 136 -6.43 15.40 -16.89
CA VAL A 136 -5.02 15.25 -16.47
C VAL A 136 -4.11 15.51 -17.67
N CYS A 137 -2.90 16.00 -17.45
CA CYS A 137 -1.92 16.16 -18.52
C CYS A 137 -1.11 14.87 -18.73
N MET A 138 -0.54 14.72 -19.94
CA MET A 138 0.27 13.53 -20.32
C MET A 138 1.45 13.30 -19.37
N LYS A 139 2.20 14.36 -19.04
CA LYS A 139 3.37 14.24 -18.19
C LYS A 139 3.06 13.86 -16.74
N CYS A 140 1.92 14.30 -16.18
CA CYS A 140 1.51 13.91 -14.84
C CYS A 140 0.99 12.48 -14.78
N TYR A 141 0.39 11.99 -15.86
CA TYR A 141 -0.04 10.60 -15.97
C TYR A 141 1.16 9.66 -16.24
N GLY A 142 1.98 10.00 -17.23
CA GLY A 142 3.14 9.25 -17.62
C GLY A 142 2.85 8.20 -18.69
N ARG A 143 3.47 7.02 -18.56
CA ARG A 143 3.44 5.92 -19.52
C ARG A 143 2.10 5.18 -19.50
N ASN A 144 1.57 4.86 -20.68
CA ASN A 144 0.49 3.89 -20.84
C ASN A 144 1.06 2.47 -20.70
N LEU A 145 0.54 1.70 -19.73
CA LEU A 145 1.05 0.36 -19.39
C LEU A 145 0.81 -0.67 -20.50
N ALA A 146 -0.21 -0.48 -21.35
CA ALA A 146 -0.52 -1.41 -22.44
C ALA A 146 0.44 -1.27 -23.61
N THR A 147 0.81 -0.03 -23.97
CA THR A 147 1.65 0.25 -25.13
C THR A 147 3.11 0.49 -24.79
N SER A 148 3.43 0.65 -23.51
CA SER A 148 4.75 1.00 -23.01
C SER A 148 5.31 2.31 -23.58
N ARG A 149 4.42 3.23 -23.95
CA ARG A 149 4.76 4.55 -24.48
C ARG A 149 4.03 5.63 -23.67
N MET A 150 4.50 6.88 -23.78
CA MET A 150 3.80 8.01 -23.18
C MET A 150 2.33 8.03 -23.62
N VAL A 151 1.42 8.29 -22.68
CA VAL A 151 -0.02 8.35 -22.93
C VAL A 151 -0.35 9.42 -24.00
N GLN A 152 -1.38 9.15 -24.81
CA GLN A 152 -1.81 10.10 -25.84
C GLN A 152 -2.95 11.01 -25.36
N LYS A 153 -3.03 12.19 -25.94
CA LYS A 153 -4.15 13.12 -25.70
C LYS A 153 -5.48 12.50 -26.16
N GLY A 154 -6.51 12.62 -25.32
CA GLY A 154 -7.84 12.05 -25.58
C GLY A 154 -8.04 10.67 -24.93
N GLU A 155 -7.04 10.08 -24.29
CA GLU A 155 -7.19 8.77 -23.62
C GLU A 155 -8.00 8.90 -22.34
N ALA A 156 -9.02 8.04 -22.18
CA ALA A 156 -9.95 8.06 -21.04
C ALA A 156 -9.37 7.26 -19.86
N VAL A 157 -8.33 7.80 -19.23
CA VAL A 157 -7.58 7.12 -18.16
C VAL A 157 -8.41 6.86 -16.91
N GLY A 158 -9.43 7.68 -16.63
CA GLY A 158 -10.30 7.47 -15.49
C GLY A 158 -11.18 6.22 -15.65
N VAL A 159 -11.73 5.99 -16.84
CA VAL A 159 -12.50 4.77 -17.14
C VAL A 159 -11.61 3.53 -17.05
N ILE A 160 -10.38 3.60 -17.59
CA ILE A 160 -9.40 2.52 -17.51
C ILE A 160 -9.10 2.19 -16.03
N ALA A 161 -8.89 3.20 -15.19
CA ALA A 161 -8.65 3.00 -13.77
C ALA A 161 -9.85 2.37 -13.06
N ALA A 162 -11.08 2.85 -13.32
CA ALA A 162 -12.29 2.30 -12.74
C ALA A 162 -12.52 0.84 -13.11
N GLN A 163 -12.28 0.48 -14.37
CA GLN A 163 -12.40 -0.90 -14.85
C GLN A 163 -11.32 -1.80 -14.24
N SER A 164 -10.08 -1.31 -14.13
CA SER A 164 -8.96 -2.05 -13.52
C SER A 164 -9.16 -2.31 -12.02
N ILE A 165 -9.88 -1.43 -11.31
CA ILE A 165 -10.25 -1.64 -9.91
C ILE A 165 -11.47 -2.56 -9.80
N GLY A 166 -12.43 -2.44 -10.70
CA GLY A 166 -13.70 -3.17 -10.66
C GLY A 166 -13.58 -4.63 -11.10
N GLU A 167 -12.73 -4.93 -12.07
CA GLU A 167 -12.55 -6.29 -12.58
C GLU A 167 -12.12 -7.28 -11.48
N PRO A 168 -11.03 -7.06 -10.72
CA PRO A 168 -10.66 -7.97 -9.64
C PRO A 168 -11.67 -7.99 -8.49
N GLY A 169 -12.48 -6.95 -8.30
CA GLY A 169 -13.58 -6.93 -7.33
C GLY A 169 -14.54 -8.10 -7.53
N THR A 170 -14.92 -8.39 -8.76
CA THR A 170 -15.78 -9.53 -9.10
C THR A 170 -15.08 -10.87 -8.83
N GLN A 171 -13.79 -10.98 -9.13
CA GLN A 171 -13.01 -12.21 -8.86
C GLN A 171 -12.78 -12.44 -7.37
N LEU A 172 -12.52 -11.38 -6.58
CA LEU A 172 -12.37 -11.47 -5.12
C LEU A 172 -13.64 -11.96 -4.44
N THR A 173 -14.82 -11.63 -4.96
CA THR A 173 -16.09 -12.15 -4.41
C THR A 173 -16.20 -13.68 -4.53
N LEU A 174 -15.60 -14.26 -5.57
CA LEU A 174 -15.52 -15.73 -5.75
C LEU A 174 -14.47 -16.38 -4.82
N ARG A 175 -13.41 -15.65 -4.45
CA ARG A 175 -12.29 -16.17 -3.65
C ARG A 175 -12.46 -16.02 -2.14
N THR A 176 -13.38 -15.22 -1.63
CA THR A 176 -13.56 -14.97 -0.17
C THR A 176 -13.91 -16.22 0.64
N PHE A 177 -14.35 -17.31 0.00
CA PHE A 177 -14.57 -18.60 0.65
C PHE A 177 -13.27 -19.32 1.09
N HIS A 178 -12.13 -18.97 0.52
CA HIS A 178 -10.84 -19.60 0.82
C HIS A 178 -9.92 -18.74 1.72
N ALA A 179 -10.35 -17.54 2.05
CA ALA A 179 -9.50 -16.55 2.76
C ALA A 179 -9.64 -16.55 4.29
N GLY A 180 -10.26 -17.57 4.88
CA GLY A 180 -10.33 -17.72 6.35
C GLY A 180 -8.95 -17.84 7.05
N GLY A 181 -7.86 -18.04 6.29
CA GLY A 181 -6.50 -18.12 6.82
C GLY A 181 -5.71 -16.80 6.85
N VAL A 182 -6.18 -15.74 6.17
CA VAL A 182 -5.40 -14.49 6.04
C VAL A 182 -5.53 -13.61 7.29
N ALA A 183 -6.64 -13.68 8.01
CA ALA A 183 -6.84 -12.90 9.24
C ALA A 183 -5.88 -13.31 10.38
N SER A 184 -5.45 -14.57 10.43
CA SER A 184 -4.51 -15.06 11.44
C SER A 184 -3.07 -14.55 11.22
N ASN A 185 -2.66 -14.35 9.97
CA ASN A 185 -1.31 -13.84 9.67
C ASN A 185 -1.22 -12.31 9.88
N ALA A 186 -2.29 -11.57 9.65
CA ALA A 186 -2.33 -10.14 9.97
C ALA A 186 -2.26 -9.87 11.48
N ALA A 187 -2.88 -10.73 12.31
CA ALA A 187 -2.80 -10.64 13.76
C ALA A 187 -1.40 -11.02 14.30
N ALA A 188 -0.70 -11.95 13.66
CA ALA A 188 0.66 -12.34 14.04
C ALA A 188 1.70 -11.24 13.77
N ASN A 189 1.48 -10.40 12.74
CA ASN A 189 2.34 -9.26 12.40
C ASN A 189 1.97 -7.96 13.15
N ALA A 190 0.92 -7.96 13.97
CA ALA A 190 0.50 -6.80 14.76
C ALA A 190 1.32 -6.60 16.05
N MET A 191 2.42 -7.34 16.25
CA MET A 191 3.28 -7.22 17.42
C MET A 191 4.63 -6.61 17.03
N ILE A 192 4.93 -5.46 17.61
CA ILE A 192 6.24 -4.83 17.50
C ILE A 192 7.12 -5.38 18.61
N ARG A 193 8.29 -5.93 18.24
CA ARG A 193 9.31 -6.39 19.20
C ARG A 193 10.59 -5.60 18.98
N ALA A 194 11.19 -5.13 20.07
CA ALA A 194 12.53 -4.57 20.03
C ALA A 194 13.53 -5.63 19.55
N LYS A 195 14.40 -5.28 18.61
CA LYS A 195 15.48 -6.14 18.09
C LYS A 195 16.80 -5.92 18.85
N TYR A 196 16.90 -4.80 19.55
CA TYR A 196 18.11 -4.35 20.24
C TYR A 196 17.75 -3.86 21.63
N ASP A 197 18.73 -3.90 22.54
CA ASP A 197 18.62 -3.25 23.84
C ASP A 197 18.62 -1.73 23.64
N ALA A 198 17.53 -1.08 23.97
CA ALA A 198 17.36 0.35 23.73
C ALA A 198 16.45 0.95 24.82
N ARG A 199 16.72 2.19 25.19
CA ARG A 199 15.81 2.95 26.06
C ARG A 199 14.64 3.45 25.24
N ILE A 200 13.43 3.29 25.78
CA ILE A 200 12.20 3.67 25.11
C ILE A 200 11.80 5.07 25.54
N GLU A 201 11.60 5.94 24.54
CA GLU A 201 11.05 7.28 24.72
C GLU A 201 9.76 7.40 23.89
N PHE A 202 8.76 8.09 24.45
CA PHE A 202 7.48 8.34 23.79
C PHE A 202 7.32 9.83 23.47
N ASP A 203 6.68 10.10 22.35
CA ASP A 203 6.21 11.43 22.00
C ASP A 203 4.68 11.46 22.12
N GLU A 204 4.15 12.42 22.92
CA GLU A 204 2.70 12.65 23.16
C GLU A 204 1.89 11.40 23.57
N LEU A 205 2.44 10.54 24.42
CA LEU A 205 1.76 9.34 24.88
C LEU A 205 0.65 9.64 25.89
N ARG A 206 -0.58 9.21 25.57
CA ARG A 206 -1.69 9.13 26.52
C ARG A 206 -2.15 7.69 26.62
N THR A 207 -2.18 7.14 27.83
CA THR A 207 -2.54 5.74 28.08
C THR A 207 -3.61 5.62 29.15
N VAL A 208 -4.32 4.49 29.10
CA VAL A 208 -5.23 4.02 30.14
C VAL A 208 -4.77 2.64 30.59
N ASP A 209 -4.60 2.47 31.90
CA ASP A 209 -4.22 1.18 32.49
C ASP A 209 -5.37 0.19 32.36
N ILE A 210 -5.08 -1.00 31.83
CA ILE A 210 -6.02 -2.11 31.76
C ILE A 210 -5.36 -3.37 32.31
N THR A 211 -6.19 -4.32 32.73
CA THR A 211 -5.74 -5.68 33.02
C THR A 211 -6.19 -6.56 31.85
N ASP A 212 -5.25 -7.23 31.18
CA ASP A 212 -5.54 -8.11 30.06
C ASP A 212 -6.20 -9.42 30.51
N GLU A 213 -6.74 -10.19 29.56
CA GLU A 213 -7.39 -11.49 29.82
C GLU A 213 -6.48 -12.47 30.56
N ASP A 214 -5.18 -12.36 30.38
CA ASP A 214 -4.14 -13.14 31.07
C ASP A 214 -3.73 -12.59 32.45
N ASN A 215 -4.48 -11.64 33.03
CA ASN A 215 -4.17 -10.97 34.29
C ASN A 215 -2.86 -10.16 34.28
N LYS A 216 -2.33 -9.82 33.12
CA LYS A 216 -1.17 -8.95 32.96
C LYS A 216 -1.59 -7.47 32.93
N LYS A 217 -0.85 -6.63 33.62
CA LYS A 217 -1.06 -5.18 33.54
C LYS A 217 -0.53 -4.68 32.19
N ALA A 218 -1.37 -4.02 31.43
CA ALA A 218 -1.03 -3.40 30.15
C ALA A 218 -1.56 -1.96 30.12
N MET A 219 -0.92 -1.10 29.35
CA MET A 219 -1.39 0.25 29.06
C MET A 219 -1.95 0.29 27.63
N VAL A 220 -3.12 0.85 27.44
CA VAL A 220 -3.71 1.04 26.11
C VAL A 220 -3.49 2.48 25.66
N VAL A 221 -2.96 2.62 24.45
CA VAL A 221 -2.73 3.92 23.81
C VAL A 221 -4.06 4.53 23.39
N VAL A 222 -4.35 5.75 23.89
CA VAL A 222 -5.57 6.50 23.55
C VAL A 222 -5.28 7.79 22.76
N SER A 223 -4.00 8.07 22.47
CA SER A 223 -3.59 9.13 21.55
C SER A 223 -3.75 8.68 20.09
N ARG A 224 -4.04 9.63 19.18
CA ARG A 224 -4.23 9.34 17.75
C ARG A 224 -2.92 9.16 16.99
N LEU A 225 -1.89 9.88 17.41
CA LEU A 225 -0.54 9.86 16.88
C LEU A 225 0.40 9.72 18.05
N THR A 226 1.11 8.64 18.14
CA THR A 226 2.14 8.39 19.15
C THR A 226 3.30 7.72 18.46
N GLU A 227 4.49 8.28 18.61
CA GLU A 227 5.73 7.68 18.12
C GLU A 227 6.50 7.08 19.29
N ILE A 228 7.01 5.88 19.10
CA ILE A 228 7.99 5.25 19.98
C ILE A 228 9.37 5.46 19.38
N ARG A 229 10.29 5.99 20.17
CA ARG A 229 11.70 6.13 19.80
C ARG A 229 12.52 5.15 20.65
N PHE A 230 13.29 4.33 19.96
CA PHE A 230 14.27 3.44 20.56
C PHE A 230 15.62 4.16 20.56
N VAL A 231 16.12 4.52 21.72
CA VAL A 231 17.34 5.29 21.89
C VAL A 231 18.44 4.42 22.48
N ASP A 232 19.62 4.43 21.90
CA ASP A 232 20.78 3.74 22.42
C ASP A 232 21.14 4.32 23.82
N PRO A 233 21.17 3.49 24.89
CA PRO A 233 21.45 3.96 26.25
C PRO A 233 22.84 4.54 26.43
N THR A 234 23.80 4.20 25.54
CA THR A 234 25.19 4.63 25.64
C THR A 234 25.49 5.88 24.84
N THR A 235 24.95 5.97 23.62
CA THR A 235 25.28 7.06 22.67
C THR A 235 24.19 8.14 22.61
N GLY A 236 22.97 7.85 23.08
CA GLY A 236 21.84 8.75 22.97
C GLY A 236 21.31 8.93 21.54
N ILE A 237 21.72 8.07 20.61
CA ILE A 237 21.28 8.12 19.21
C ILE A 237 19.97 7.36 19.08
N VAL A 238 19.00 7.92 18.36
CA VAL A 238 17.75 7.24 18.02
C VAL A 238 18.04 6.15 16.98
N LEU A 239 17.85 4.90 17.39
CA LEU A 239 18.08 3.71 16.54
C LEU A 239 16.90 3.41 15.63
N LEU A 240 15.68 3.62 16.13
CA LEU A 240 14.46 3.34 15.41
C LEU A 240 13.34 4.24 15.93
N THR A 241 12.51 4.75 15.02
CA THR A 241 11.24 5.43 15.35
C THR A 241 10.10 4.66 14.72
N GLN A 242 9.04 4.40 15.48
CA GLN A 242 7.89 3.66 14.98
C GLN A 242 6.58 4.25 15.48
N ASP A 243 5.60 4.36 14.58
CA ASP A 243 4.26 4.81 14.90
C ASP A 243 3.46 3.74 15.64
N VAL A 244 2.76 4.14 16.69
CA VAL A 244 1.89 3.28 17.48
C VAL A 244 0.44 3.63 17.23
N PRO A 245 -0.36 2.72 16.65
CA PRO A 245 -1.76 2.95 16.39
C PRO A 245 -2.58 3.09 17.67
N TYR A 246 -3.65 3.88 17.60
CA TYR A 246 -4.68 3.94 18.65
C TYR A 246 -5.19 2.54 19.02
N GLY A 247 -5.32 2.26 20.30
CA GLY A 247 -5.77 0.98 20.83
C GLY A 247 -4.68 -0.08 21.01
N SER A 248 -3.41 0.23 20.69
CA SER A 248 -2.28 -0.67 20.93
C SER A 248 -2.08 -0.90 22.43
N LYS A 249 -1.74 -2.16 22.80
CA LYS A 249 -1.42 -2.55 24.17
C LYS A 249 0.10 -2.48 24.38
N LEU A 250 0.52 -1.70 25.35
CA LEU A 250 1.92 -1.58 25.76
C LEU A 250 2.14 -2.36 27.06
N TYR A 251 3.18 -3.18 27.10
CA TYR A 251 3.55 -4.02 28.25
C TYR A 251 4.81 -3.50 28.97
N PHE A 252 5.27 -2.32 28.62
CA PHE A 252 6.46 -1.67 29.16
C PHE A 252 6.16 -0.20 29.43
N LYS A 253 7.03 0.47 30.22
CA LYS A 253 6.91 1.87 30.59
C LYS A 253 7.99 2.71 29.91
N GLU A 254 7.78 4.02 29.95
CA GLU A 254 8.80 4.98 29.53
C GLU A 254 10.10 4.78 30.35
N ASN A 255 11.23 4.79 29.64
CA ASN A 255 12.57 4.50 30.18
C ASN A 255 12.83 3.03 30.61
N ASP A 256 11.98 2.07 30.26
CA ASP A 256 12.34 0.66 30.37
C ASP A 256 13.46 0.32 29.36
N LEU A 257 14.37 -0.57 29.75
CA LEU A 257 15.51 -1.07 28.97
C LEU A 257 15.16 -2.38 28.31
#